data_75b22f799c6e738e5823db53f2150968
#
_entry.id   75b22f799c6e738e5823db53f2150968
#
_cell.length_a   1.000
_cell.length_b   1.000
_cell.length_c   1.000
_cell.angle_alpha   90.00
_cell.angle_beta   90.00
_cell.angle_gamma   90.00
#
_symmetry.space_group_name_H-M   'P 1'
#
loop_
_entity.id
_entity.type
_entity.pdbx_description
1 polymer ?
#
loop_
_entity_poly.entity_id
_entity_poly.type
_entity_poly.pdbx_seq_one_letter_code
_entity_poly.pdbx_strand_id
1 'polypeptide(L)'
;HLFTTRTGGVSNGIYSTMNLSFSRGDDLECVRENYRRIGEVLGTDPEHMVASKQTHTTNIHLVTKADAGNGITRPSVYDDIDGLATDIPGLFMQTVFLCISLIRYTGPSDWRIPAGEER
;
A
#
# COMPACT_ATOMS: atom_id res chain seq x y z
N HIS A 1 5.81 6.56 8.04
CA HIS A 1 5.64 5.17 7.57
C HIS A 1 5.18 4.28 8.70
N LEU A 2 4.50 3.19 8.36
CA LEU A 2 3.96 2.21 9.28
C LEU A 2 4.24 0.81 8.74
N PHE A 3 4.63 -0.10 9.61
CA PHE A 3 4.65 -1.53 9.32
C PHE A 3 3.59 -2.22 10.15
N THR A 4 2.70 -2.94 9.49
CA THR A 4 1.66 -3.69 10.18
C THR A 4 2.17 -5.07 10.58
N THR A 5 1.64 -5.59 11.68
CA THR A 5 1.80 -6.98 12.08
C THR A 5 0.48 -7.73 11.88
N ARG A 6 0.47 -9.02 12.16
CA ARG A 6 -0.76 -9.83 12.08
C ARG A 6 -1.79 -9.53 13.16
N THR A 7 -1.47 -8.72 14.16
CA THR A 7 -2.34 -8.42 15.31
C THR A 7 -3.02 -7.05 15.18
N GLY A 8 -4.11 -6.86 15.90
CA GLY A 8 -4.81 -5.57 15.95
C GLY A 8 -5.98 -5.41 14.97
N GLY A 9 -6.24 -6.40 14.12
CA GLY A 9 -7.37 -6.41 13.21
C GLY A 9 -8.60 -7.13 13.74
N VAL A 10 -9.59 -7.34 12.89
CA VAL A 10 -10.88 -7.98 13.20
C VAL A 10 -11.13 -9.27 12.44
N SER A 11 -10.23 -9.66 11.54
CA SER A 11 -10.36 -10.91 10.79
C SER A 11 -10.21 -12.13 11.70
N ASN A 12 -10.86 -13.23 11.32
CA ASN A 12 -10.95 -14.44 12.14
C ASN A 12 -10.29 -15.66 11.46
N GLY A 13 -10.15 -16.72 12.22
CA GLY A 13 -9.64 -18.00 11.72
C GLY A 13 -8.21 -17.87 11.20
N ILE A 14 -7.98 -18.40 10.01
CA ILE A 14 -6.66 -18.36 9.34
C ILE A 14 -6.19 -16.94 8.99
N TYR A 15 -7.10 -15.96 8.97
CA TYR A 15 -6.82 -14.56 8.66
C TYR A 15 -6.55 -13.71 9.91
N SER A 16 -6.53 -14.34 11.09
CA SER A 16 -6.42 -13.62 12.37
C SER A 16 -5.11 -12.83 12.50
N THR A 17 -5.20 -11.54 12.72
CA THR A 17 -6.38 -10.66 12.80
C THR A 17 -6.31 -9.51 11.81
N MET A 18 -5.12 -9.08 11.39
CA MET A 18 -4.89 -7.92 10.52
C MET A 18 -4.66 -8.38 9.08
N ASN A 19 -5.67 -8.98 8.45
CA ASN A 19 -5.61 -9.27 7.02
C ASN A 19 -5.98 -8.03 6.21
N LEU A 20 -5.15 -7.72 5.23
CA LEU A 20 -5.31 -6.56 4.33
C LEU A 20 -5.53 -6.97 2.87
N SER A 21 -5.72 -8.26 2.62
CA SER A 21 -5.92 -8.78 1.28
C SER A 21 -7.39 -9.01 0.98
N PHE A 22 -7.91 -8.34 -0.04
CA PHE A 22 -9.27 -8.54 -0.55
C PHE A 22 -9.44 -9.81 -1.38
N SER A 23 -8.35 -10.47 -1.77
CA SER A 23 -8.39 -11.60 -2.71
C SER A 23 -8.15 -12.98 -2.07
N ARG A 24 -8.00 -13.05 -0.75
CA ARG A 24 -7.68 -14.31 -0.06
C ARG A 24 -8.88 -15.08 0.50
N GLY A 25 -10.09 -14.57 0.32
CA GLY A 25 -11.31 -15.24 0.75
C GLY A 25 -11.77 -14.90 2.17
N ASP A 26 -11.22 -13.86 2.77
CA ASP A 26 -11.72 -13.30 4.03
C ASP A 26 -13.01 -12.51 3.83
N ASP A 27 -13.73 -12.25 4.92
CA ASP A 27 -14.85 -11.32 4.91
C ASP A 27 -14.37 -9.91 4.53
N LEU A 28 -14.93 -9.38 3.46
CA LEU A 28 -14.53 -8.07 2.92
C LEU A 28 -14.78 -6.93 3.90
N GLU A 29 -15.79 -7.04 4.75
CA GLU A 29 -16.06 -6.04 5.80
C GLU A 29 -14.96 -6.06 6.87
N CYS A 30 -14.44 -7.23 7.23
CA CYS A 30 -13.29 -7.35 8.11
C CYS A 30 -12.04 -6.69 7.51
N VAL A 31 -11.79 -6.91 6.23
CA VAL A 31 -10.65 -6.29 5.53
C VAL A 31 -10.80 -4.77 5.49
N ARG A 32 -11.99 -4.25 5.21
CA ARG A 32 -12.28 -2.80 5.22
C ARG A 32 -12.06 -2.19 6.60
N GLU A 33 -12.54 -2.85 7.64
CA GLU A 33 -12.33 -2.40 9.02
C GLU A 33 -10.84 -2.40 9.40
N ASN A 34 -10.08 -3.40 8.95
CA ASN A 34 -8.63 -3.44 9.15
C ASN A 34 -7.94 -2.22 8.52
N TYR A 35 -8.31 -1.86 7.30
CA TYR A 35 -7.80 -0.64 6.64
C TYR A 35 -8.20 0.63 7.38
N ARG A 36 -9.43 0.69 7.90
CA ARG A 36 -9.90 1.83 8.70
C ARG A 36 -9.03 2.03 9.95
N ARG A 37 -8.72 0.95 10.65
CA ARG A 37 -7.84 0.98 11.85
C ARG A 37 -6.44 1.45 11.53
N ILE A 38 -5.88 1.01 10.42
CA ILE A 38 -4.58 1.51 9.94
C ILE A 38 -4.66 3.00 9.63
N GLY A 39 -5.73 3.44 9.00
CA GLY A 39 -5.98 4.84 8.70
C GLY A 39 -6.01 5.71 9.95
N GLU A 40 -6.67 5.26 11.02
CA GLU A 40 -6.69 5.97 12.30
C GLU A 40 -5.28 6.17 12.87
N VAL A 41 -4.45 5.15 12.82
CA VAL A 41 -3.05 5.23 13.31
C VAL A 41 -2.21 6.18 12.47
N LEU A 42 -2.45 6.22 11.16
CA LEU A 42 -1.75 7.11 10.23
C LEU A 42 -2.30 8.54 10.20
N GLY A 43 -3.47 8.78 10.80
CA GLY A 43 -4.16 10.07 10.72
C GLY A 43 -4.81 10.35 9.36
N THR A 44 -5.25 9.30 8.68
CA THR A 44 -5.90 9.36 7.37
C THR A 44 -7.08 8.39 7.30
N ASP A 45 -7.73 8.34 6.16
CA ASP A 45 -8.78 7.36 5.87
C ASP A 45 -8.39 6.48 4.66
N PRO A 46 -9.06 5.31 4.46
CA PRO A 46 -8.76 4.41 3.36
C PRO A 46 -8.94 5.02 1.96
N GLU A 47 -9.71 6.08 1.81
CA GLU A 47 -9.92 6.78 0.54
C GLU A 47 -8.66 7.49 0.04
N HIS A 48 -7.73 7.81 0.93
CA HIS A 48 -6.43 8.41 0.61
C HIS A 48 -5.30 7.38 0.52
N MET A 49 -5.63 6.10 0.59
CA MET A 49 -4.66 5.03 0.45
C MET A 49 -4.67 4.46 -0.97
N VAL A 50 -3.53 3.99 -1.42
CA VAL A 50 -3.35 3.36 -2.74
C VAL A 50 -2.56 2.07 -2.57
N ALA A 51 -3.10 0.97 -3.08
CA ALA A 51 -2.41 -0.32 -3.07
C ALA A 51 -1.78 -0.63 -4.42
N SER A 52 -0.57 -1.17 -4.41
CA SER A 52 0.04 -1.78 -5.59
C SER A 52 -0.59 -3.15 -5.88
N LYS A 53 -0.41 -3.63 -7.10
CA LYS A 53 -0.69 -5.02 -7.48
C LYS A 53 0.62 -5.68 -7.88
N GLN A 54 1.32 -6.19 -6.88
CA GLN A 54 2.65 -6.74 -7.05
C GLN A 54 2.64 -8.06 -7.83
N THR A 55 3.50 -8.13 -8.85
CA THR A 55 3.69 -9.30 -9.71
C THR A 55 5.16 -9.67 -9.89
N HIS A 56 6.04 -9.07 -9.07
CA HIS A 56 7.49 -9.28 -9.08
C HIS A 56 8.17 -8.78 -10.37
N THR A 57 7.79 -7.59 -10.79
CA THR A 57 8.41 -6.87 -11.92
C THR A 57 9.15 -5.63 -11.44
N THR A 58 9.61 -4.81 -12.37
CA THR A 58 10.28 -3.52 -12.09
C THR A 58 9.40 -2.32 -12.41
N ASN A 59 8.11 -2.53 -12.65
CA ASN A 59 7.19 -1.46 -13.03
C ASN A 59 6.84 -0.59 -11.84
N ILE A 60 7.07 0.71 -11.97
CA ILE A 60 6.74 1.72 -10.97
C ILE A 60 5.70 2.67 -11.56
N HIS A 61 4.64 2.93 -10.79
CA HIS A 61 3.59 3.88 -11.16
C HIS A 61 3.70 5.17 -10.35
N LEU A 62 3.63 6.31 -11.04
CA LEU A 62 3.53 7.61 -10.39
C LEU A 62 2.08 7.86 -9.97
N VAL A 63 1.84 7.79 -8.67
CA VAL A 63 0.51 7.93 -8.08
C VAL A 63 0.08 9.39 -8.07
N THR A 64 -1.12 9.64 -8.57
CA THR A 64 -1.77 10.96 -8.61
C THR A 64 -2.99 10.99 -7.68
N LYS A 65 -3.62 12.16 -7.55
CA LYS A 65 -4.88 12.29 -6.78
C LYS A 65 -6.01 11.42 -7.35
N ALA A 66 -6.00 11.14 -8.65
CA ALA A 66 -6.98 10.28 -9.29
C ALA A 66 -6.86 8.82 -8.86
N ASP A 67 -5.69 8.39 -8.37
CA ASP A 67 -5.44 7.03 -7.88
C ASP A 67 -5.93 6.80 -6.45
N ALA A 68 -6.33 7.83 -5.72
CA ALA A 68 -6.76 7.71 -4.33
C ALA A 68 -7.85 6.64 -4.16
N GLY A 69 -7.66 5.75 -3.19
CA GLY A 69 -8.55 4.62 -2.93
C GLY A 69 -8.32 3.39 -3.84
N ASN A 70 -7.45 3.47 -4.83
CA ASN A 70 -7.24 2.36 -5.77
C ASN A 70 -6.75 1.08 -5.07
N GLY A 71 -7.48 0.00 -5.30
CA GLY A 71 -7.20 -1.32 -4.70
C GLY A 71 -7.61 -1.45 -3.23
N ILE A 72 -8.23 -0.44 -2.62
CA ILE A 72 -8.63 -0.41 -1.21
C ILE A 72 -10.12 -0.09 -1.08
N THR A 73 -10.56 1.12 -1.44
CA THR A 73 -11.98 1.51 -1.41
C THR A 73 -12.68 1.27 -2.73
N ARG A 74 -11.95 1.07 -3.79
CA ARG A 74 -12.42 0.73 -5.13
C ARG A 74 -11.54 -0.36 -5.75
N PRO A 75 -12.03 -1.11 -6.74
CA PRO A 75 -11.24 -2.12 -7.43
C PRO A 75 -9.94 -1.55 -8.00
N SER A 76 -8.87 -2.34 -7.94
CA SER A 76 -7.60 -1.95 -8.54
C SER A 76 -7.73 -1.87 -10.06
N VAL A 77 -7.27 -0.76 -10.63
CA VAL A 77 -7.08 -0.59 -12.08
C VAL A 77 -5.63 -0.87 -12.49
N TYR A 78 -4.77 -1.18 -11.53
CA TYR A 78 -3.38 -1.53 -11.81
C TYR A 78 -3.27 -2.96 -12.30
N ASP A 79 -2.45 -3.13 -13.31
CA ASP A 79 -1.97 -4.41 -13.79
C ASP A 79 -0.46 -4.35 -13.76
N ASP A 80 0.19 -5.31 -13.08
CA ASP A 80 1.64 -5.43 -13.10
C ASP A 80 2.41 -4.19 -12.59
N ILE A 81 1.98 -3.63 -11.44
CA ILE A 81 2.64 -2.50 -10.79
C ILE A 81 3.21 -2.94 -9.43
N ASP A 82 4.53 -3.02 -9.34
CA ASP A 82 5.23 -3.44 -8.13
C ASP A 82 5.65 -2.29 -7.23
N GLY A 83 5.95 -1.13 -7.81
CA GLY A 83 6.33 0.04 -7.08
C GLY A 83 5.36 1.20 -7.24
N LEU A 84 5.21 2.00 -6.21
CA LEU A 84 4.44 3.23 -6.22
C LEU A 84 5.34 4.40 -5.79
N ALA A 85 5.21 5.52 -6.48
CA ALA A 85 5.86 6.77 -6.14
C ALA A 85 4.85 7.90 -6.20
N THR A 86 4.99 8.91 -5.34
CA THR A 86 4.16 10.13 -5.40
C THR A 86 4.91 11.32 -4.82
N ASP A 87 4.63 12.49 -5.32
CA ASP A 87 5.02 13.79 -4.78
C ASP A 87 3.84 14.52 -4.12
N ILE A 88 2.66 13.88 -4.07
CA ILE A 88 1.44 14.49 -3.55
C ILE A 88 1.32 14.22 -2.05
N PRO A 89 1.31 15.27 -1.20
CA PRO A 89 1.09 15.12 0.22
C PRO A 89 -0.29 14.54 0.52
N GLY A 90 -0.37 13.71 1.58
CA GLY A 90 -1.64 13.16 2.05
C GLY A 90 -2.10 11.89 1.33
N LEU A 91 -1.36 11.40 0.34
CA LEU A 91 -1.55 10.07 -0.21
C LEU A 91 -0.66 9.05 0.51
N PHE A 92 -1.23 7.92 0.86
CA PHE A 92 -0.56 6.82 1.55
C PHE A 92 -0.48 5.60 0.63
N MET A 93 0.72 5.15 0.38
CA MET A 93 0.97 4.01 -0.51
C MET A 93 1.19 2.74 0.32
N GLN A 94 0.43 1.69 -0.01
CA GLN A 94 0.57 0.39 0.60
C GLN A 94 1.26 -0.57 -0.36
N THR A 95 2.29 -1.24 0.11
CA THR A 95 2.98 -2.30 -0.61
C THR A 95 3.18 -3.52 0.28
N VAL A 96 3.34 -4.68 -0.32
CA VAL A 96 3.63 -5.94 0.39
C VAL A 96 5.13 -6.15 0.51
N PHE A 97 5.55 -6.65 1.66
CA PHE A 97 6.94 -6.68 2.11
C PHE A 97 7.72 -7.91 1.62
N LEU A 98 7.96 -8.09 0.33
CA LEU A 98 8.90 -9.14 -0.11
C LEU A 98 10.09 -8.62 -0.93
N CYS A 99 10.04 -7.40 -1.43
CA CYS A 99 11.13 -6.75 -2.15
C CYS A 99 11.00 -5.23 -1.96
N ILE A 100 11.45 -4.67 -0.83
CA ILE A 100 11.36 -3.23 -0.63
C ILE A 100 12.70 -2.57 -0.86
N SER A 101 12.71 -1.68 -1.85
CA SER A 101 13.58 -0.52 -1.84
C SER A 101 12.77 0.66 -1.35
N LEU A 102 13.03 1.12 -0.13
CA LEU A 102 12.41 2.31 0.41
C LEU A 102 13.06 3.53 -0.25
N ILE A 103 12.36 4.20 -1.14
CA ILE A 103 12.81 5.46 -1.73
C ILE A 103 12.18 6.60 -0.92
N ARG A 104 13.01 7.33 -0.19
CA ARG A 104 12.61 8.56 0.47
C ARG A 104 12.76 9.73 -0.49
N TYR A 105 11.65 10.39 -0.80
CA TYR A 105 11.66 11.64 -1.54
C TYR A 105 11.82 12.82 -0.57
N THR A 106 12.82 13.66 -0.78
CA THR A 106 13.11 14.82 0.07
C THR A 106 12.87 16.18 -0.60
N GLY A 107 12.34 16.20 -1.83
CA GLY A 107 11.97 17.43 -2.56
C GLY A 107 12.30 17.38 -4.06
N PRO A 108 11.87 18.39 -4.84
CA PRO A 108 11.96 18.34 -6.31
C PRO A 108 13.38 18.28 -6.89
N SER A 109 14.40 18.59 -6.12
CA SER A 109 15.80 18.67 -6.58
C SER A 109 16.68 17.47 -6.21
N ASP A 110 16.21 16.55 -5.36
CA ASP A 110 17.02 15.46 -4.82
C ASP A 110 16.58 14.06 -5.27
N TRP A 111 16.10 13.97 -6.47
CA TRP A 111 15.78 12.68 -7.07
C TRP A 111 17.05 11.87 -7.33
N ARG A 112 17.43 11.05 -6.38
CA ARG A 112 18.44 10.02 -6.59
C ARG A 112 17.85 8.68 -6.26
N ILE A 113 17.67 7.86 -7.27
CA ILE A 113 17.54 6.42 -7.09
C ILE A 113 18.90 5.96 -6.61
N PRO A 114 19.06 5.40 -5.41
CA PRO A 114 20.31 4.73 -5.07
C PRO A 114 20.55 3.69 -6.16
N ALA A 115 21.68 3.74 -6.80
CA ALA A 115 22.08 2.67 -7.69
C ALA A 115 21.99 1.38 -6.90
N GLY A 116 21.08 0.48 -7.31
CA GLY A 116 20.95 -0.82 -6.70
C GLY A 116 22.30 -1.49 -6.73
N GLU A 117 22.76 -1.98 -5.61
CA GLU A 117 23.83 -2.97 -5.63
C GLU A 117 23.31 -4.14 -6.44
N GLU A 118 23.83 -4.28 -7.64
CA GLU A 118 23.72 -5.50 -8.41
C GLU A 118 24.34 -6.63 -7.56
N ARG A 119 23.49 -7.52 -7.14
CA ARG A 119 23.93 -8.82 -6.63
C ARG A 119 23.62 -9.88 -7.67
#